data_8fc3a60e7f35c3a484c40476129b737a
#
_entry.id   8fc3a60e7f35c3a484c40476129b737a
#
_cell.length_a   1.000
_cell.length_b   1.000
_cell.length_c   1.000
_cell.angle_alpha   90.00
_cell.angle_beta   90.00
_cell.angle_gamma   90.00
#
_symmetry.space_group_name_H-M   'P 1'
#
loop_
_entity.id
_entity.type
_entity.pdbx_description
1 polymer ?
#
loop_
_entity_poly.entity_id
_entity_poly.type
_entity_poly.pdbx_seq_one_letter_code
_entity_poly.pdbx_strand_id
1 'polypeptide(L)'
;AGAITSLLTGVSYRRSAELAAIVGAYNGYARNAAPHTKVMRKHQNATESAKSVSTLDKDVWAEAIKQWSAGNTIGEKNGWRNAQASVLAPTGTIGLMMDCDTTGIEPDLALVKFKKMVGGGSMQIVNQTVPLALKKLGYTDETIEAIVAFIAENGNIIDAPGLKPEHYTVFDCAMGIRSISAMGHVHMMAACQPFLSGAISKTVNLPSDATVAEIEEVYYQGWKLGLKALAVYRDNCKVGQPLSDSKGKKDEAVSTEVAHTAVRKRLPKSRPAQTTSFAVGGAEGYMTTGAYADGALAEVFLKLGKQGSTLAGVMDAFSIAVSIGLQYG
;
A
#
# COMPACT_ATOMS: atom_id res chain seq x y z
N ALA A 1 -7.18 14.86 -5.99
CA ALA A 1 -6.94 14.09 -4.76
C ALA A 1 -6.97 15.02 -3.53
N GLY A 2 -6.13 16.07 -3.45
CA GLY A 2 -6.04 16.97 -2.30
C GLY A 2 -7.38 17.59 -1.89
N ALA A 3 -8.14 18.15 -2.84
CA ALA A 3 -9.43 18.77 -2.56
C ALA A 3 -10.43 17.78 -1.92
N ILE A 4 -10.57 16.59 -2.50
CA ILE A 4 -11.45 15.54 -1.97
C ILE A 4 -10.98 15.09 -0.57
N THR A 5 -9.66 14.94 -0.38
CA THR A 5 -9.07 14.56 0.91
C THR A 5 -9.34 15.60 1.98
N SER A 6 -9.21 16.89 1.64
CA SER A 6 -9.50 17.99 2.56
C SER A 6 -10.97 18.03 2.94
N LEU A 7 -11.88 17.92 1.96
CA LEU A 7 -13.32 17.90 2.20
C LEU A 7 -13.72 16.71 3.08
N LEU A 8 -13.26 15.51 2.74
CA LEU A 8 -13.55 14.29 3.51
C LEU A 8 -13.14 14.43 4.99
N THR A 9 -11.93 14.91 5.23
CA THR A 9 -11.42 15.08 6.60
C THR A 9 -12.13 16.22 7.33
N GLY A 10 -12.39 17.34 6.65
CA GLY A 10 -13.12 18.47 7.21
C GLY A 10 -14.54 18.10 7.66
N VAL A 11 -15.29 17.39 6.83
CA VAL A 11 -16.62 16.86 7.18
C VAL A 11 -16.53 15.88 8.36
N SER A 12 -15.54 14.99 8.35
CA SER A 12 -15.35 14.00 9.41
C SER A 12 -15.07 14.67 10.76
N TYR A 13 -14.18 15.65 10.80
CA TYR A 13 -13.88 16.38 12.04
C TYR A 13 -14.99 17.32 12.47
N ARG A 14 -15.72 17.95 11.55
CA ARG A 14 -16.94 18.68 11.89
C ARG A 14 -17.93 17.75 12.59
N ARG A 15 -18.20 16.58 12.02
CA ARG A 15 -19.11 15.60 12.63
C ARG A 15 -18.59 15.11 13.98
N SER A 16 -17.29 14.90 14.11
CA SER A 16 -16.65 14.52 15.37
C SER A 16 -16.84 15.60 16.47
N ALA A 17 -16.78 16.88 16.12
CA ALA A 17 -17.06 17.99 17.04
C ALA A 17 -18.53 18.07 17.43
N GLU A 18 -19.46 17.85 16.50
CA GLU A 18 -20.90 17.76 16.76
C GLU A 18 -21.21 16.59 17.72
N LEU A 19 -20.60 15.42 17.51
CA LEU A 19 -20.74 14.28 18.43
C LEU A 19 -20.16 14.58 19.81
N ALA A 20 -19.04 15.28 19.90
CA ALA A 20 -18.47 15.67 21.19
C ALA A 20 -19.40 16.57 22.00
N ALA A 21 -20.19 17.41 21.36
CA ALA A 21 -21.21 18.22 22.03
C ALA A 21 -22.32 17.40 22.71
N ILE A 22 -22.56 16.16 22.24
CA ILE A 22 -23.62 15.27 22.73
C ILE A 22 -23.08 14.27 23.76
N VAL A 23 -21.97 13.59 23.41
CA VAL A 23 -21.44 12.45 24.18
C VAL A 23 -20.06 12.70 24.81
N GLY A 24 -19.57 13.94 24.74
CA GLY A 24 -18.26 14.34 25.25
C GLY A 24 -17.11 14.07 24.28
N ALA A 25 -15.99 14.74 24.51
CA ALA A 25 -14.76 14.57 23.74
C ALA A 25 -14.09 13.22 24.02
N TYR A 26 -13.07 12.86 23.20
CA TYR A 26 -12.33 11.61 23.40
C TYR A 26 -11.58 11.58 24.73
N ASN A 27 -11.32 10.37 25.24
CA ASN A 27 -10.59 10.19 26.50
C ASN A 27 -9.19 10.82 26.40
N GLY A 28 -8.86 11.68 27.39
CA GLY A 28 -7.60 12.42 27.40
C GLY A 28 -7.60 13.72 26.59
N TYR A 29 -8.72 14.16 26.03
CA TYR A 29 -8.82 15.42 25.30
C TYR A 29 -8.40 16.61 26.17
N ALA A 30 -8.86 16.69 27.42
CA ALA A 30 -8.60 17.83 28.32
C ALA A 30 -7.10 18.17 28.43
N ARG A 31 -6.24 17.16 28.56
CA ARG A 31 -4.78 17.35 28.62
C ARG A 31 -4.13 17.64 27.27
N ASN A 32 -4.83 17.34 26.17
CA ASN A 32 -4.35 17.48 24.79
C ASN A 32 -5.11 18.58 24.01
N ALA A 33 -5.99 19.34 24.64
CA ALA A 33 -6.86 20.30 23.96
C ALA A 33 -6.08 21.32 23.12
N ALA A 34 -5.07 21.96 23.71
CA ALA A 34 -4.26 22.97 23.02
C ALA A 34 -3.49 22.41 21.82
N PRO A 35 -2.71 21.30 21.93
CA PRO A 35 -2.05 20.72 20.76
C PRO A 35 -3.03 20.18 19.72
N HIS A 36 -4.18 19.62 20.14
CA HIS A 36 -5.20 19.16 19.20
C HIS A 36 -5.78 20.32 18.38
N THR A 37 -6.22 21.39 19.04
CA THR A 37 -6.71 22.60 18.38
C THR A 37 -5.67 23.18 17.41
N LYS A 38 -4.39 23.21 17.81
CA LYS A 38 -3.31 23.64 16.91
C LYS A 38 -3.24 22.80 15.62
N VAL A 39 -3.42 21.48 15.73
CA VAL A 39 -3.44 20.59 14.56
C VAL A 39 -4.67 20.86 13.68
N MET A 40 -5.86 21.02 14.27
CA MET A 40 -7.08 21.34 13.52
C MET A 40 -6.96 22.66 12.75
N ARG A 41 -6.38 23.67 13.37
CA ARG A 41 -6.09 24.95 12.69
C ARG A 41 -5.05 24.81 11.59
N LYS A 42 -4.04 23.94 11.76
CA LYS A 42 -3.08 23.63 10.66
C LYS A 42 -3.78 23.06 9.44
N HIS A 43 -4.71 22.12 9.62
CA HIS A 43 -5.50 21.57 8.53
C HIS A 43 -6.37 22.63 7.85
N GLN A 44 -7.04 23.47 8.62
CA GLN A 44 -7.80 24.59 8.08
C GLN A 44 -6.93 25.54 7.26
N ASN A 45 -5.82 26.01 7.82
CA ASN A 45 -4.89 26.92 7.15
C ASN A 45 -4.33 26.32 5.84
N ALA A 46 -4.00 25.02 5.86
CA ALA A 46 -3.57 24.32 4.66
C ALA A 46 -4.67 24.29 3.59
N THR A 47 -5.93 24.11 3.99
CA THR A 47 -7.09 24.13 3.08
C THR A 47 -7.31 25.52 2.49
N GLU A 48 -7.26 26.56 3.30
CA GLU A 48 -7.45 27.95 2.87
C GLU A 48 -6.31 28.44 1.97
N SER A 49 -5.08 27.93 2.18
CA SER A 49 -3.91 28.25 1.38
C SER A 49 -3.81 27.45 0.07
N ALA A 50 -4.62 26.42 -0.09
CA ALA A 50 -4.59 25.57 -1.28
C ALA A 50 -5.12 26.34 -2.49
N LYS A 51 -4.43 26.18 -3.63
CA LYS A 51 -4.83 26.79 -4.90
C LYS A 51 -5.56 25.74 -5.73
N SER A 52 -6.75 26.09 -6.22
CA SER A 52 -7.43 25.31 -7.25
C SER A 52 -6.59 25.31 -8.52
N VAL A 53 -6.32 24.14 -9.07
CA VAL A 53 -5.58 23.96 -10.32
C VAL A 53 -6.48 23.83 -11.54
N SER A 54 -7.77 23.64 -11.30
CA SER A 54 -8.78 23.53 -12.35
C SER A 54 -10.15 24.04 -11.89
N THR A 55 -11.05 24.30 -12.83
CA THR A 55 -12.44 24.63 -12.51
C THR A 55 -13.19 23.48 -11.87
N LEU A 56 -12.73 22.24 -12.06
CA LEU A 56 -13.40 21.03 -11.60
C LEU A 56 -13.33 20.84 -10.08
N ASP A 57 -12.32 21.38 -9.40
CA ASP A 57 -12.13 21.21 -7.97
C ASP A 57 -12.46 22.47 -7.14
N LYS A 58 -12.83 23.57 -7.81
CA LYS A 58 -13.11 24.85 -7.17
C LYS A 58 -14.23 24.77 -6.13
N ASP A 59 -15.33 24.11 -6.47
CA ASP A 59 -16.47 23.96 -5.56
C ASP A 59 -16.13 23.02 -4.40
N VAL A 60 -15.32 22.00 -4.65
CA VAL A 60 -14.85 21.07 -3.62
C VAL A 60 -13.97 21.79 -2.60
N TRP A 61 -13.06 22.67 -3.04
CA TRP A 61 -12.24 23.49 -2.15
C TRP A 61 -13.09 24.48 -1.35
N ALA A 62 -14.05 25.15 -1.98
CA ALA A 62 -14.92 26.08 -1.29
C ALA A 62 -15.73 25.40 -0.18
N GLU A 63 -16.27 24.21 -0.44
CA GLU A 63 -16.99 23.45 0.57
C GLU A 63 -16.04 22.92 1.66
N ALA A 64 -14.81 22.48 1.31
CA ALA A 64 -13.81 22.06 2.30
C ALA A 64 -13.48 23.19 3.28
N ILE A 65 -13.23 24.42 2.79
CA ILE A 65 -12.97 25.61 3.62
C ILE A 65 -14.11 25.82 4.62
N LYS A 66 -15.35 25.77 4.13
CA LYS A 66 -16.55 25.94 4.95
C LYS A 66 -16.66 24.86 6.04
N GLN A 67 -16.39 23.59 5.67
CA GLN A 67 -16.47 22.47 6.61
C GLN A 67 -15.39 22.57 7.71
N TRP A 68 -14.16 22.92 7.37
CA TRP A 68 -13.09 23.12 8.34
C TRP A 68 -13.38 24.30 9.28
N SER A 69 -13.83 25.44 8.76
CA SER A 69 -14.18 26.61 9.57
C SER A 69 -15.31 26.30 10.57
N ALA A 70 -16.40 25.69 10.09
CA ALA A 70 -17.52 25.30 10.94
C ALA A 70 -17.10 24.23 11.97
N GLY A 71 -16.34 23.22 11.55
CA GLY A 71 -15.87 22.17 12.42
C GLY A 71 -14.95 22.67 13.55
N ASN A 72 -14.06 23.59 13.24
CA ASN A 72 -13.17 24.19 14.23
C ASN A 72 -13.93 25.08 15.22
N THR A 73 -14.90 25.88 14.76
CA THR A 73 -15.75 26.67 15.64
C THR A 73 -16.51 25.81 16.65
N ILE A 74 -17.08 24.69 16.22
CA ILE A 74 -17.79 23.75 17.10
C ILE A 74 -16.80 23.03 18.02
N GLY A 75 -15.67 22.57 17.48
CA GLY A 75 -14.68 21.78 18.21
C GLY A 75 -13.91 22.56 19.28
N GLU A 76 -13.63 23.83 19.03
CA GLU A 76 -12.99 24.71 20.04
C GLU A 76 -13.89 24.90 21.28
N LYS A 77 -15.22 24.82 21.10
CA LYS A 77 -16.18 24.90 22.19
C LYS A 77 -16.39 23.57 22.91
N ASN A 78 -16.49 22.47 22.18
CA ASN A 78 -16.96 21.18 22.70
C ASN A 78 -15.86 20.09 22.73
N GLY A 79 -14.71 20.35 22.14
CA GLY A 79 -13.71 19.32 21.82
C GLY A 79 -14.11 18.50 20.61
N TRP A 80 -13.38 17.41 20.38
CA TRP A 80 -13.67 16.44 19.32
C TRP A 80 -13.86 15.04 19.92
N ARG A 81 -14.80 14.29 19.36
CA ARG A 81 -15.05 12.90 19.80
C ARG A 81 -13.94 11.94 19.37
N ASN A 82 -13.24 12.23 18.28
CA ASN A 82 -12.19 11.39 17.70
C ASN A 82 -10.86 12.13 17.68
N ALA A 83 -9.81 11.50 18.22
CA ALA A 83 -8.46 12.04 18.17
C ALA A 83 -7.89 12.04 16.75
N GLN A 84 -8.25 11.02 15.94
CA GLN A 84 -7.94 10.91 14.53
C GLN A 84 -9.20 10.52 13.75
N ALA A 85 -9.35 11.02 12.53
CA ALA A 85 -10.55 10.81 11.73
C ALA A 85 -10.26 10.23 10.33
N SER A 86 -9.08 10.44 9.77
CA SER A 86 -8.79 10.06 8.38
C SER A 86 -7.39 9.51 8.15
N VAL A 87 -7.32 8.55 7.23
CA VAL A 87 -6.10 7.99 6.64
C VAL A 87 -6.36 7.73 5.16
N LEU A 88 -5.33 7.59 4.36
CA LEU A 88 -5.44 6.98 3.03
C LEU A 88 -4.85 5.57 3.09
N ALA A 89 -5.74 4.60 3.24
CA ALA A 89 -5.40 3.19 3.25
C ALA A 89 -5.22 2.65 1.82
N PRO A 90 -4.55 1.50 1.63
CA PRO A 90 -4.41 0.87 0.30
C PRO A 90 -5.74 0.46 -0.32
N THR A 91 -6.72 0.04 0.48
CA THR A 91 -8.07 -0.40 0.04
C THR A 91 -8.07 -1.44 -1.09
N GLY A 92 -7.05 -2.31 -1.15
CA GLY A 92 -6.86 -3.25 -2.26
C GLY A 92 -8.07 -4.15 -2.51
N THR A 93 -8.36 -5.03 -1.57
CA THR A 93 -9.47 -5.99 -1.68
C THR A 93 -10.83 -5.28 -1.75
N ILE A 94 -11.05 -4.27 -0.92
CA ILE A 94 -12.31 -3.52 -0.87
C ILE A 94 -12.49 -2.73 -2.18
N GLY A 95 -11.44 -2.06 -2.67
CA GLY A 95 -11.49 -1.31 -3.92
C GLY A 95 -11.84 -2.20 -5.12
N LEU A 96 -11.18 -3.35 -5.25
CA LEU A 96 -11.47 -4.31 -6.31
C LEU A 96 -12.88 -4.92 -6.20
N MET A 97 -13.38 -5.17 -4.98
CA MET A 97 -14.74 -5.63 -4.74
C MET A 97 -15.78 -4.59 -5.12
N MET A 98 -15.44 -3.31 -4.98
CA MET A 98 -16.29 -2.15 -5.33
C MET A 98 -16.12 -1.70 -6.79
N ASP A 99 -15.50 -2.53 -7.63
CA ASP A 99 -15.27 -2.27 -9.06
C ASP A 99 -14.43 -1.01 -9.34
N CYS A 100 -13.45 -0.74 -8.47
CA CYS A 100 -12.51 0.36 -8.67
C CYS A 100 -11.30 -0.12 -9.47
N ASP A 101 -10.90 0.65 -10.49
CA ASP A 101 -9.72 0.36 -11.31
C ASP A 101 -8.42 0.51 -10.53
N THR A 102 -8.38 1.46 -9.58
CA THR A 102 -7.23 1.74 -8.72
C THR A 102 -7.60 1.67 -7.24
N THR A 103 -6.63 1.59 -6.37
CA THR A 103 -6.82 1.45 -4.93
C THR A 103 -6.14 2.57 -4.15
N GLY A 104 -6.83 3.10 -3.13
CA GLY A 104 -6.34 4.26 -2.37
C GLY A 104 -6.06 5.47 -3.26
N ILE A 105 -4.86 6.03 -3.17
CA ILE A 105 -4.37 7.07 -4.09
C ILE A 105 -3.26 6.56 -5.02
N GLU A 106 -3.20 5.24 -5.18
CA GLU A 106 -2.26 4.66 -6.14
C GLU A 106 -2.68 5.03 -7.57
N PRO A 107 -1.74 5.34 -8.48
CA PRO A 107 -2.02 5.31 -9.90
C PRO A 107 -2.26 3.87 -10.34
N ASP A 108 -2.81 3.67 -11.51
CA ASP A 108 -2.89 2.31 -12.04
C ASP A 108 -1.50 1.68 -12.17
N LEU A 109 -1.39 0.39 -11.89
CA LEU A 109 -0.14 -0.35 -12.03
C LEU A 109 0.30 -0.39 -13.49
N ALA A 110 -0.64 -0.76 -14.36
CA ALA A 110 -0.55 -0.78 -15.82
C ALA A 110 -1.96 -0.69 -16.39
N LEU A 111 -2.10 -0.24 -17.64
CA LEU A 111 -3.41 -0.13 -18.32
C LEU A 111 -4.10 -1.49 -18.45
N VAL A 112 -3.31 -2.56 -18.55
CA VAL A 112 -3.77 -3.95 -18.54
C VAL A 112 -3.03 -4.70 -17.45
N LYS A 113 -3.78 -5.30 -16.54
CA LYS A 113 -3.25 -6.05 -15.39
C LYS A 113 -3.65 -7.51 -15.49
N PHE A 114 -2.77 -8.39 -15.04
CA PHE A 114 -3.04 -9.83 -14.91
C PHE A 114 -3.05 -10.21 -13.44
N LYS A 115 -4.16 -10.73 -12.95
CA LYS A 115 -4.29 -11.24 -11.59
C LYS A 115 -4.23 -12.76 -11.60
N LYS A 116 -3.26 -13.33 -10.89
CA LYS A 116 -3.22 -14.78 -10.65
C LYS A 116 -4.36 -15.18 -9.72
N MET A 117 -5.14 -16.17 -10.13
CA MET A 117 -6.27 -16.69 -9.35
C MET A 117 -5.82 -17.80 -8.42
N VAL A 118 -6.45 -17.88 -7.25
CA VAL A 118 -6.27 -19.02 -6.34
C VAL A 118 -6.87 -20.26 -7.01
N GLY A 119 -6.04 -21.28 -7.25
CA GLY A 119 -6.44 -22.48 -8.00
C GLY A 119 -5.92 -22.55 -9.43
N GLY A 120 -5.16 -21.55 -9.87
CA GLY A 120 -4.55 -21.50 -11.21
C GLY A 120 -5.32 -20.63 -12.19
N GLY A 121 -4.62 -20.22 -13.26
CA GLY A 121 -5.14 -19.28 -14.25
C GLY A 121 -4.85 -17.81 -13.91
N SER A 122 -5.07 -16.94 -14.90
CA SER A 122 -4.96 -15.50 -14.76
C SER A 122 -6.18 -14.80 -15.36
N MET A 123 -6.65 -13.75 -14.69
CA MET A 123 -7.69 -12.88 -15.20
C MET A 123 -7.04 -11.58 -15.70
N GLN A 124 -7.41 -11.18 -16.92
CA GLN A 124 -7.01 -9.90 -17.49
C GLN A 124 -7.99 -8.82 -17.04
N ILE A 125 -7.45 -7.70 -16.54
CA ILE A 125 -8.23 -6.53 -16.09
C ILE A 125 -7.74 -5.35 -16.91
N VAL A 126 -8.61 -4.77 -17.74
CA VAL A 126 -8.37 -3.54 -18.49
C VAL A 126 -8.97 -2.37 -17.71
N ASN A 127 -8.26 -1.25 -17.65
CA ASN A 127 -8.74 -0.05 -16.95
C ASN A 127 -9.98 0.53 -17.67
N GLN A 128 -11.11 0.54 -16.98
CA GLN A 128 -12.39 0.98 -17.54
C GLN A 128 -12.55 2.50 -17.60
N THR A 129 -11.67 3.27 -16.97
CA THR A 129 -11.71 4.73 -17.04
C THR A 129 -11.02 5.28 -18.29
N VAL A 130 -10.26 4.47 -19.02
CA VAL A 130 -9.58 4.86 -20.27
C VAL A 130 -10.55 5.42 -21.31
N PRO A 131 -11.69 4.77 -21.64
CA PRO A 131 -12.65 5.30 -22.60
C PRO A 131 -13.19 6.68 -22.19
N LEU A 132 -13.47 6.88 -20.89
CA LEU A 132 -13.98 8.15 -20.37
C LEU A 132 -12.92 9.26 -20.48
N ALA A 133 -11.66 8.95 -20.23
CA ALA A 133 -10.54 9.88 -20.37
C ALA A 133 -10.36 10.29 -21.85
N LEU A 134 -10.39 9.33 -22.78
CA LEU A 134 -10.30 9.59 -24.22
C LEU A 134 -11.47 10.45 -24.72
N LYS A 135 -12.68 10.16 -24.27
CA LYS A 135 -13.87 10.98 -24.60
C LYS A 135 -13.71 12.42 -24.11
N LYS A 136 -13.19 12.61 -22.91
CA LYS A 136 -12.92 13.93 -22.35
C LYS A 136 -11.80 14.68 -23.09
N LEU A 137 -10.86 13.97 -23.69
CA LEU A 137 -9.83 14.52 -24.56
C LEU A 137 -10.32 14.86 -25.97
N GLY A 138 -11.59 14.52 -26.31
CA GLY A 138 -12.24 14.89 -27.54
C GLY A 138 -12.10 13.87 -28.69
N TYR A 139 -11.76 12.61 -28.38
CA TYR A 139 -11.74 11.53 -29.38
C TYR A 139 -13.15 11.05 -29.73
N THR A 140 -13.33 10.59 -30.96
CA THR A 140 -14.59 9.98 -31.41
C THR A 140 -14.74 8.56 -30.86
N ASP A 141 -15.99 8.08 -30.79
CA ASP A 141 -16.26 6.76 -30.21
C ASP A 141 -15.52 5.63 -31.00
N GLU A 142 -15.42 5.73 -32.35
CA GLU A 142 -14.66 4.77 -33.18
C GLU A 142 -13.16 4.81 -32.85
N THR A 143 -12.59 5.99 -32.65
CA THR A 143 -11.17 6.12 -32.26
C THR A 143 -10.93 5.56 -30.87
N ILE A 144 -11.86 5.77 -29.93
CA ILE A 144 -11.81 5.25 -28.57
C ILE A 144 -11.82 3.71 -28.61
N GLU A 145 -12.70 3.08 -29.36
CA GLU A 145 -12.77 1.63 -29.52
C GLU A 145 -11.47 1.06 -30.08
N ALA A 146 -10.90 1.70 -31.11
CA ALA A 146 -9.63 1.27 -31.70
C ALA A 146 -8.46 1.39 -30.69
N ILE A 147 -8.40 2.46 -29.91
CA ILE A 147 -7.36 2.65 -28.88
C ILE A 147 -7.53 1.62 -27.76
N VAL A 148 -8.74 1.36 -27.29
CA VAL A 148 -9.02 0.39 -26.22
C VAL A 148 -8.67 -1.03 -26.67
N ALA A 149 -9.02 -1.40 -27.90
CA ALA A 149 -8.64 -2.69 -28.49
C ALA A 149 -7.11 -2.83 -28.58
N PHE A 150 -6.43 -1.78 -29.03
CA PHE A 150 -4.96 -1.75 -29.08
C PHE A 150 -4.33 -1.93 -27.69
N ILE A 151 -4.84 -1.24 -26.67
CA ILE A 151 -4.36 -1.36 -25.28
C ILE A 151 -4.57 -2.80 -24.76
N ALA A 152 -5.73 -3.40 -25.03
CA ALA A 152 -6.02 -4.76 -24.60
C ALA A 152 -5.05 -5.80 -25.22
N GLU A 153 -4.60 -5.57 -26.44
CA GLU A 153 -3.68 -6.44 -27.15
C GLU A 153 -2.21 -6.19 -26.78
N ASN A 154 -1.81 -4.89 -26.73
CA ASN A 154 -0.40 -4.50 -26.59
C ASN A 154 0.02 -4.13 -25.15
N GLY A 155 -0.94 -3.97 -24.22
CA GLY A 155 -0.69 -3.63 -22.82
C GLY A 155 -0.21 -2.20 -22.56
N ASN A 156 -0.09 -1.38 -23.61
CA ASN A 156 0.37 0.01 -23.54
C ASN A 156 -0.35 0.89 -24.57
N ILE A 157 -0.09 2.20 -24.52
CA ILE A 157 -0.78 3.18 -25.35
C ILE A 157 0.11 3.78 -26.45
N ILE A 158 1.38 3.43 -26.51
CA ILE A 158 2.33 3.98 -27.47
C ILE A 158 1.94 3.48 -28.86
N ASP A 159 1.85 4.40 -29.81
CA ASP A 159 1.44 4.16 -31.19
C ASP A 159 0.02 3.62 -31.36
N ALA A 160 -0.85 3.80 -30.35
CA ALA A 160 -2.25 3.46 -30.47
C ALA A 160 -2.91 4.25 -31.62
N PRO A 161 -3.78 3.61 -32.44
CA PRO A 161 -4.35 4.23 -33.63
C PRO A 161 -5.11 5.52 -33.34
N GLY A 162 -4.70 6.62 -33.99
CA GLY A 162 -5.33 7.93 -33.86
C GLY A 162 -5.07 8.68 -32.55
N LEU A 163 -4.31 8.11 -31.61
CA LEU A 163 -3.93 8.78 -30.37
C LEU A 163 -2.79 9.76 -30.60
N LYS A 164 -2.99 11.00 -30.12
CA LYS A 164 -1.96 12.03 -30.20
C LYS A 164 -0.87 11.80 -29.16
N PRO A 165 0.44 11.91 -29.51
CA PRO A 165 1.53 11.72 -28.57
C PRO A 165 1.50 12.65 -27.36
N GLU A 166 0.98 13.87 -27.51
CA GLU A 166 0.82 14.84 -26.43
C GLU A 166 -0.13 14.38 -25.30
N HIS A 167 -1.00 13.41 -25.58
CA HIS A 167 -1.92 12.83 -24.62
C HIS A 167 -1.37 11.58 -23.90
N TYR A 168 -0.22 11.05 -24.30
CA TYR A 168 0.35 9.84 -23.70
C TYR A 168 0.53 9.96 -22.18
N THR A 169 0.92 11.14 -21.68
CA THR A 169 1.16 11.39 -20.26
C THR A 169 -0.08 11.25 -19.38
N VAL A 170 -1.28 11.35 -19.95
CA VAL A 170 -2.56 11.11 -19.23
C VAL A 170 -2.70 9.65 -18.80
N PHE A 171 -2.03 8.75 -19.51
CA PHE A 171 -2.13 7.30 -19.36
C PHE A 171 -0.85 6.68 -18.78
N ASP A 172 0.06 7.48 -18.24
CA ASP A 172 1.23 6.98 -17.53
C ASP A 172 0.80 6.25 -16.25
N CYS A 173 1.36 5.05 -16.05
CA CYS A 173 1.02 4.16 -14.94
C CYS A 173 2.16 4.10 -13.91
N ALA A 174 1.98 3.32 -12.83
CA ALA A 174 3.02 3.14 -11.82
C ALA A 174 4.23 2.36 -12.36
N MET A 175 3.99 1.46 -13.31
CA MET A 175 4.99 0.55 -13.90
C MET A 175 4.81 0.51 -15.42
N GLY A 176 5.73 -0.18 -16.11
CA GLY A 176 5.67 -0.38 -17.56
C GLY A 176 6.56 0.57 -18.35
N ILE A 177 6.39 0.58 -19.68
CA ILE A 177 7.22 1.36 -20.61
C ILE A 177 7.08 2.87 -20.35
N ARG A 178 5.88 3.30 -19.96
CA ARG A 178 5.61 4.68 -19.56
C ARG A 178 5.22 4.67 -18.08
N SER A 179 6.15 5.06 -17.24
CA SER A 179 5.95 5.09 -15.78
C SER A 179 6.02 6.49 -15.22
N ILE A 180 5.23 6.71 -14.17
CA ILE A 180 5.29 7.93 -13.36
C ILE A 180 6.62 7.93 -12.61
N SER A 181 7.32 9.08 -12.60
CA SER A 181 8.58 9.22 -11.86
C SER A 181 8.39 9.02 -10.35
N ALA A 182 9.43 8.59 -9.65
CA ALA A 182 9.42 8.45 -8.19
C ALA A 182 8.93 9.71 -7.48
N MET A 183 9.39 10.89 -7.94
CA MET A 183 8.94 12.17 -7.39
C MET A 183 7.48 12.49 -7.71
N GLY A 184 6.92 11.99 -8.80
CA GLY A 184 5.48 12.09 -9.09
C GLY A 184 4.63 11.42 -8.01
N HIS A 185 5.04 10.23 -7.56
CA HIS A 185 4.42 9.54 -6.44
C HIS A 185 4.55 10.33 -5.13
N VAL A 186 5.74 10.83 -4.82
CA VAL A 186 6.01 11.61 -3.60
C VAL A 186 5.20 12.92 -3.58
N HIS A 187 5.15 13.64 -4.70
CA HIS A 187 4.37 14.88 -4.81
C HIS A 187 2.86 14.65 -4.66
N MET A 188 2.31 13.55 -5.20
CA MET A 188 0.91 13.20 -4.98
C MET A 188 0.60 12.97 -3.50
N MET A 189 1.47 12.26 -2.79
CA MET A 189 1.34 12.07 -1.35
C MET A 189 1.44 13.39 -0.59
N ALA A 190 2.42 14.23 -0.93
CA ALA A 190 2.62 15.54 -0.32
C ALA A 190 1.41 16.47 -0.53
N ALA A 191 0.76 16.39 -1.68
CA ALA A 191 -0.46 17.15 -1.97
C ALA A 191 -1.67 16.75 -1.12
N CYS A 192 -1.68 15.53 -0.56
CA CYS A 192 -2.79 15.03 0.28
C CYS A 192 -2.47 15.07 1.78
N GLN A 193 -1.20 14.92 2.16
CA GLN A 193 -0.79 14.77 3.56
C GLN A 193 -1.23 15.91 4.49
N PRO A 194 -1.24 17.20 4.09
CA PRO A 194 -1.64 18.29 4.96
C PRO A 194 -3.09 18.21 5.46
N PHE A 195 -3.93 17.43 4.80
CA PHE A 195 -5.36 17.29 5.09
C PHE A 195 -5.72 16.01 5.86
N LEU A 196 -4.74 15.16 6.20
CA LEU A 196 -4.97 13.88 6.85
C LEU A 196 -4.47 13.86 8.28
N SER A 197 -5.27 13.31 9.19
CA SER A 197 -4.85 13.08 10.56
C SER A 197 -3.84 11.94 10.67
N GLY A 198 -4.00 10.89 9.89
CA GLY A 198 -3.08 9.75 9.82
C GLY A 198 -2.07 9.86 8.68
N ALA A 199 -1.43 8.73 8.38
CA ALA A 199 -0.48 8.59 7.29
C ALA A 199 -1.17 8.16 5.99
N ILE A 200 -0.38 8.11 4.91
CA ILE A 200 -0.78 7.64 3.59
C ILE A 200 -0.04 6.33 3.32
N SER A 201 -0.79 5.30 3.01
CA SER A 201 -0.22 4.04 2.52
C SER A 201 -0.22 4.04 1.00
N LYS A 202 0.89 4.49 0.44
CA LYS A 202 1.13 4.53 -0.99
C LYS A 202 2.56 4.10 -1.29
N THR A 203 2.72 3.33 -2.36
CA THR A 203 4.00 2.87 -2.82
C THR A 203 4.63 3.87 -3.80
N VAL A 204 5.90 4.15 -3.63
CA VAL A 204 6.75 4.79 -4.63
C VAL A 204 7.38 3.67 -5.45
N ASN A 205 6.92 3.50 -6.68
CA ASN A 205 7.45 2.49 -7.57
C ASN A 205 8.72 3.02 -8.25
N LEU A 206 9.72 2.17 -8.33
CA LEU A 206 11.02 2.44 -8.92
C LEU A 206 11.37 1.33 -9.93
N PRO A 207 12.07 1.65 -11.01
CA PRO A 207 12.54 0.65 -11.97
C PRO A 207 13.59 -0.27 -11.34
N SER A 208 13.84 -1.41 -11.98
CA SER A 208 14.76 -2.45 -11.48
C SER A 208 16.22 -1.98 -11.38
N ASP A 209 16.61 -0.99 -12.16
CA ASP A 209 17.94 -0.38 -12.20
C ASP A 209 18.10 0.80 -11.23
N ALA A 210 17.05 1.15 -10.48
CA ALA A 210 17.12 2.23 -9.49
C ALA A 210 18.25 2.01 -8.49
N THR A 211 19.05 3.05 -8.28
CA THR A 211 20.21 3.04 -7.41
C THR A 211 19.85 3.27 -5.93
N VAL A 212 20.78 2.97 -5.04
CA VAL A 212 20.64 3.28 -3.59
C VAL A 212 20.48 4.77 -3.36
N ALA A 213 21.23 5.61 -4.11
CA ALA A 213 21.16 7.07 -4.01
C ALA A 213 19.78 7.62 -4.40
N GLU A 214 19.14 7.07 -5.43
CA GLU A 214 17.78 7.45 -5.82
C GLU A 214 16.74 7.07 -4.75
N ILE A 215 16.91 5.90 -4.12
CA ILE A 215 16.05 5.49 -2.99
C ILE A 215 16.24 6.41 -1.79
N GLU A 216 17.48 6.77 -1.47
CA GLU A 216 17.81 7.72 -0.40
C GLU A 216 17.16 9.09 -0.66
N GLU A 217 17.27 9.60 -1.88
CA GLU A 217 16.65 10.88 -2.29
C GLU A 217 15.13 10.83 -2.14
N VAL A 218 14.46 9.74 -2.49
CA VAL A 218 13.02 9.56 -2.31
C VAL A 218 12.62 9.70 -0.83
N TYR A 219 13.35 9.05 0.08
CA TYR A 219 13.10 9.17 1.52
C TYR A 219 13.38 10.59 2.04
N TYR A 220 14.49 11.19 1.61
CA TYR A 220 14.87 12.54 2.00
C TYR A 220 13.82 13.57 1.55
N GLN A 221 13.38 13.52 0.30
CA GLN A 221 12.33 14.40 -0.22
C GLN A 221 10.98 14.15 0.44
N GLY A 222 10.64 12.89 0.72
CA GLY A 222 9.44 12.55 1.47
C GLY A 222 9.42 13.21 2.86
N TRP A 223 10.52 13.13 3.60
CA TRP A 223 10.69 13.82 4.87
C TRP A 223 10.60 15.34 4.72
N LYS A 224 11.32 15.92 3.76
CA LYS A 224 11.34 17.38 3.49
C LYS A 224 9.94 17.92 3.16
N LEU A 225 9.14 17.15 2.44
CA LEU A 225 7.76 17.48 2.08
C LEU A 225 6.74 17.18 3.19
N GLY A 226 7.18 16.66 4.34
CA GLY A 226 6.34 16.44 5.52
C GLY A 226 5.48 15.20 5.45
N LEU A 227 5.87 14.17 4.69
CA LEU A 227 5.18 12.89 4.68
C LEU A 227 5.36 12.16 6.02
N LYS A 228 4.30 11.54 6.51
CA LYS A 228 4.31 10.77 7.78
C LYS A 228 4.77 9.32 7.59
N ALA A 229 4.59 8.77 6.40
CA ALA A 229 5.04 7.45 6.00
C ALA A 229 5.33 7.41 4.50
N LEU A 230 6.23 6.52 4.10
CA LEU A 230 6.61 6.31 2.72
C LEU A 230 7.04 4.86 2.55
N ALA A 231 6.56 4.20 1.50
CA ALA A 231 6.96 2.86 1.12
C ALA A 231 7.57 2.89 -0.28
N VAL A 232 8.66 2.16 -0.47
CA VAL A 232 9.36 2.05 -1.75
C VAL A 232 9.25 0.61 -2.26
N TYR A 233 8.98 0.46 -3.54
CA TYR A 233 9.04 -0.81 -4.24
C TYR A 233 9.91 -0.66 -5.50
N ARG A 234 11.02 -1.37 -5.55
CA ARG A 234 11.86 -1.49 -6.75
C ARG A 234 11.44 -2.73 -7.51
N ASP A 235 11.23 -2.60 -8.81
CA ASP A 235 10.85 -3.72 -9.67
C ASP A 235 11.83 -4.89 -9.56
N ASN A 236 11.34 -6.11 -9.68
CA ASN A 236 12.08 -7.36 -9.55
C ASN A 236 12.81 -7.59 -8.20
N CYS A 237 12.48 -6.85 -7.14
CA CYS A 237 13.09 -7.06 -5.82
C CYS A 237 12.47 -8.22 -5.01
N LYS A 238 11.40 -8.84 -5.50
CA LYS A 238 10.70 -9.96 -4.85
C LYS A 238 10.44 -11.09 -5.83
N VAL A 239 10.57 -12.33 -5.34
CA VAL A 239 10.38 -13.56 -6.11
C VAL A 239 8.95 -13.76 -6.64
N GLY A 240 7.95 -13.12 -6.05
CA GLY A 240 6.56 -13.20 -6.47
C GLY A 240 5.85 -11.87 -6.41
N GLN A 241 5.26 -11.44 -7.52
CA GLN A 241 4.42 -10.26 -7.61
C GLN A 241 2.95 -10.67 -7.71
N PRO A 242 2.05 -10.14 -6.86
CA PRO A 242 0.61 -10.47 -6.92
C PRO A 242 -0.09 -9.88 -8.15
N LEU A 243 0.44 -8.79 -8.73
CA LEU A 243 -0.04 -8.15 -9.95
C LEU A 243 1.15 -7.98 -10.91
N SER A 244 0.95 -8.23 -12.20
CA SER A 244 1.93 -8.03 -13.26
C SER A 244 1.32 -7.31 -14.46
N ASP A 245 2.14 -6.63 -15.24
CA ASP A 245 1.80 -5.92 -16.46
C ASP A 245 1.87 -6.81 -17.71
N SER A 246 2.32 -8.05 -17.57
CA SER A 246 2.47 -8.99 -18.68
C SER A 246 1.71 -10.29 -18.41
N LYS A 247 1.07 -10.87 -19.47
CA LYS A 247 0.76 -12.30 -19.52
C LYS A 247 2.09 -13.01 -19.25
N GLY A 248 2.20 -13.68 -18.08
CA GLY A 248 3.45 -14.28 -17.63
C GLY A 248 4.31 -14.70 -18.82
N LYS A 249 5.34 -13.90 -19.12
CA LYS A 249 6.41 -14.40 -19.97
C LYS A 249 6.77 -15.72 -19.33
N LYS A 250 6.59 -16.81 -20.04
CA LYS A 250 7.33 -18.03 -19.74
C LYS A 250 8.74 -17.52 -19.52
N ASP A 251 9.26 -17.71 -18.31
CA ASP A 251 10.64 -17.43 -18.02
C ASP A 251 11.43 -18.04 -19.19
N GLU A 252 11.84 -17.19 -20.13
CA GLU A 252 12.90 -17.55 -21.05
C GLU A 252 14.08 -17.74 -20.14
N ALA A 253 14.44 -18.98 -20.00
CA ALA A 253 15.54 -19.46 -19.23
C ALA A 253 16.75 -18.55 -19.44
N VAL A 254 17.04 -17.70 -18.47
CA VAL A 254 18.41 -17.37 -18.17
C VAL A 254 19.01 -18.69 -17.74
N SER A 255 19.82 -19.23 -18.64
CA SER A 255 20.52 -20.46 -18.51
C SER A 255 21.16 -20.61 -17.13
N THR A 256 20.86 -21.77 -16.53
CA THR A 256 21.71 -22.47 -15.59
C THR A 256 22.00 -21.83 -14.24
N GLU A 257 21.02 -21.92 -13.33
CA GLU A 257 21.23 -22.69 -12.12
C GLU A 257 19.97 -23.51 -11.93
N VAL A 258 20.14 -24.81 -11.78
CA VAL A 258 19.06 -25.76 -11.52
C VAL A 258 18.25 -25.21 -10.38
N ALA A 259 17.04 -24.69 -10.68
CA ALA A 259 16.06 -24.41 -9.64
C ALA A 259 15.78 -25.76 -8.96
N HIS A 260 16.50 -26.03 -7.88
CA HIS A 260 16.10 -27.05 -6.94
C HIS A 260 14.70 -26.66 -6.50
N THR A 261 13.70 -27.31 -7.10
CA THR A 261 12.37 -27.35 -6.50
C THR A 261 12.59 -27.94 -5.13
N ALA A 262 12.56 -27.08 -4.11
CA ALA A 262 12.82 -27.50 -2.75
C ALA A 262 11.79 -28.56 -2.37
N VAL A 263 12.17 -29.83 -2.41
CA VAL A 263 11.30 -30.95 -2.08
C VAL A 263 11.48 -31.23 -0.61
N ARG A 264 10.36 -31.17 0.13
CA ARG A 264 10.38 -31.45 1.56
C ARG A 264 10.94 -32.84 1.85
N LYS A 265 12.11 -32.94 2.45
CA LYS A 265 12.68 -34.18 2.96
C LYS A 265 12.15 -34.43 4.38
N ARG A 266 11.12 -35.25 4.50
CA ARG A 266 10.53 -35.57 5.82
C ARG A 266 11.49 -36.43 6.63
N LEU A 267 11.59 -36.14 7.93
CA LEU A 267 12.34 -36.97 8.86
C LEU A 267 11.69 -38.35 9.06
N PRO A 268 12.50 -39.41 9.28
CA PRO A 268 11.98 -40.70 9.70
C PRO A 268 11.33 -40.62 11.10
N LYS A 269 10.41 -41.53 11.39
CA LYS A 269 9.71 -41.56 12.70
C LYS A 269 10.68 -41.72 13.88
N SER A 270 11.75 -42.50 13.73
CA SER A 270 12.82 -42.62 14.69
C SER A 270 14.08 -41.97 14.14
N ARG A 271 14.68 -41.07 14.91
CA ARG A 271 15.81 -40.23 14.48
C ARG A 271 16.65 -39.77 15.66
N PRO A 272 17.94 -39.49 15.45
CA PRO A 272 18.78 -38.87 16.46
C PRO A 272 18.23 -37.48 16.85
N ALA A 273 18.20 -37.23 18.15
CA ALA A 273 17.78 -35.95 18.69
C ALA A 273 18.64 -35.57 19.90
N GLN A 274 18.91 -34.29 20.06
CA GLN A 274 19.64 -33.72 21.19
C GLN A 274 18.77 -32.70 21.90
N THR A 275 18.68 -32.80 23.22
CA THR A 275 17.97 -31.82 24.04
C THR A 275 18.97 -31.03 24.88
N THR A 276 18.89 -29.70 24.80
CA THR A 276 19.72 -28.76 25.54
C THR A 276 18.83 -27.85 26.36
N SER A 277 19.18 -27.61 27.63
CA SER A 277 18.52 -26.61 28.46
C SER A 277 19.08 -25.23 28.14
N PHE A 278 18.25 -24.21 28.21
CA PHE A 278 18.64 -22.80 28.05
C PHE A 278 17.84 -21.90 28.97
N ALA A 279 18.35 -20.69 29.23
CA ALA A 279 17.66 -19.67 29.97
C ALA A 279 17.76 -18.33 29.22
N VAL A 280 16.62 -17.63 29.05
CA VAL A 280 16.54 -16.31 28.41
C VAL A 280 15.64 -15.40 29.25
N GLY A 281 16.14 -14.24 29.65
CA GLY A 281 15.37 -13.26 30.40
C GLY A 281 14.75 -13.79 31.70
N GLY A 282 15.42 -14.75 32.37
CA GLY A 282 14.93 -15.40 33.60
C GLY A 282 13.90 -16.52 33.36
N ALA A 283 13.56 -16.84 32.14
CA ALA A 283 12.73 -17.98 31.78
C ALA A 283 13.63 -19.16 31.36
N GLU A 284 13.44 -20.32 31.97
CA GLU A 284 14.14 -21.56 31.63
C GLU A 284 13.35 -22.38 30.63
N GLY A 285 14.03 -23.04 29.71
CA GLY A 285 13.42 -23.84 28.66
C GLY A 285 14.33 -24.94 28.13
N TYR A 286 13.79 -25.74 27.24
CA TYR A 286 14.49 -26.82 26.55
C TYR A 286 14.38 -26.66 25.06
N MET A 287 15.46 -26.85 24.35
CA MET A 287 15.51 -26.94 22.89
C MET A 287 15.86 -28.37 22.52
N THR A 288 14.99 -29.03 21.79
CA THR A 288 15.27 -30.36 21.21
C THR A 288 15.46 -30.19 19.70
N THR A 289 16.60 -30.65 19.22
CA THR A 289 16.96 -30.66 17.80
C THR A 289 16.95 -32.09 17.27
N GLY A 290 16.35 -32.30 16.09
CA GLY A 290 16.39 -33.60 15.38
C GLY A 290 17.18 -33.47 14.07
N ALA A 291 17.97 -34.49 13.77
CA ALA A 291 18.84 -34.51 12.60
C ALA A 291 18.54 -35.70 11.67
N TYR A 292 18.88 -35.57 10.40
CA TYR A 292 18.97 -36.68 9.47
C TYR A 292 20.17 -37.61 9.79
N ALA A 293 20.20 -38.76 9.16
CA ALA A 293 21.31 -39.74 9.37
C ALA A 293 22.70 -39.21 8.97
N ASP A 294 22.75 -38.21 8.09
CA ASP A 294 23.95 -37.50 7.68
C ASP A 294 24.37 -36.37 8.65
N GLY A 295 23.62 -36.20 9.74
CA GLY A 295 23.91 -35.18 10.75
C GLY A 295 23.29 -33.80 10.45
N ALA A 296 22.67 -33.59 9.28
CA ALA A 296 22.05 -32.31 8.93
C ALA A 296 20.84 -32.05 9.83
N LEU A 297 20.74 -30.83 10.37
CA LEU A 297 19.64 -30.39 11.22
C LEU A 297 18.36 -30.30 10.41
N ALA A 298 17.25 -30.84 10.94
CA ALA A 298 16.00 -30.94 10.21
C ALA A 298 14.73 -30.58 11.02
N GLU A 299 14.87 -30.49 12.33
CA GLU A 299 13.77 -30.00 13.18
C GLU A 299 14.28 -29.37 14.47
N VAL A 300 13.49 -28.48 15.01
CA VAL A 300 13.72 -27.83 16.30
C VAL A 300 12.41 -27.78 17.06
N PHE A 301 12.43 -28.13 18.34
CA PHE A 301 11.35 -27.95 19.28
C PHE A 301 11.81 -27.07 20.43
N LEU A 302 11.07 -26.01 20.70
CA LEU A 302 11.33 -25.11 21.82
C LEU A 302 10.23 -25.27 22.86
N LYS A 303 10.58 -25.60 24.07
CA LYS A 303 9.69 -25.65 25.22
C LYS A 303 10.09 -24.60 26.21
N LEU A 304 9.31 -23.50 26.25
CA LEU A 304 9.53 -22.37 27.14
C LEU A 304 8.19 -21.98 27.78
N GLY A 305 8.20 -21.78 29.09
CA GLY A 305 7.04 -21.40 29.86
C GLY A 305 6.13 -22.58 30.23
N LYS A 306 5.03 -22.26 30.94
CA LYS A 306 4.04 -23.25 31.39
C LYS A 306 3.21 -23.75 30.22
N GLN A 307 2.97 -25.06 30.19
CA GLN A 307 2.09 -25.68 29.21
C GLN A 307 0.72 -24.98 29.15
N GLY A 308 0.22 -24.71 27.95
CA GLY A 308 -1.04 -23.98 27.74
C GLY A 308 -0.94 -22.45 27.82
N SER A 309 0.23 -21.87 28.06
CA SER A 309 0.42 -20.42 27.99
C SER A 309 0.53 -19.92 26.54
N THR A 310 0.19 -18.64 26.31
CA THR A 310 0.37 -17.99 24.98
C THR A 310 1.82 -18.11 24.50
N LEU A 311 2.80 -17.96 25.40
CA LEU A 311 4.22 -18.08 25.06
C LEU A 311 4.54 -19.49 24.58
N ALA A 312 4.03 -20.53 25.24
CA ALA A 312 4.23 -21.92 24.79
C ALA A 312 3.64 -22.14 23.38
N GLY A 313 2.43 -21.61 23.10
CA GLY A 313 1.82 -21.69 21.78
C GLY A 313 2.60 -20.99 20.68
N VAL A 314 3.16 -19.81 20.98
CA VAL A 314 4.01 -19.08 20.04
C VAL A 314 5.31 -19.86 19.77
N MET A 315 5.94 -20.43 20.80
CA MET A 315 7.16 -21.24 20.64
C MET A 315 6.89 -22.53 19.84
N ASP A 316 5.74 -23.15 20.01
CA ASP A 316 5.36 -24.32 19.21
C ASP A 316 5.15 -23.92 17.74
N ALA A 317 4.44 -22.84 17.44
CA ALA A 317 4.26 -22.35 16.07
C ALA A 317 5.59 -21.96 15.39
N PHE A 318 6.47 -21.28 16.12
CA PHE A 318 7.82 -20.94 15.65
C PHE A 318 8.64 -22.21 15.36
N SER A 319 8.63 -23.19 16.26
CA SER A 319 9.32 -24.46 16.09
C SER A 319 8.86 -25.22 14.86
N ILE A 320 7.55 -25.22 14.58
CA ILE A 320 6.97 -25.83 13.38
C ILE A 320 7.48 -25.12 12.12
N ALA A 321 7.45 -23.79 12.09
CA ALA A 321 7.89 -23.01 10.94
C ALA A 321 9.37 -23.22 10.62
N VAL A 322 10.24 -23.18 11.65
CA VAL A 322 11.67 -23.45 11.50
C VAL A 322 11.92 -24.88 11.03
N SER A 323 11.25 -25.87 11.64
CA SER A 323 11.41 -27.28 11.25
C SER A 323 10.99 -27.53 9.81
N ILE A 324 9.90 -26.91 9.35
CA ILE A 324 9.48 -27.00 7.96
C ILE A 324 10.53 -26.37 7.05
N GLY A 325 11.05 -25.17 7.38
CA GLY A 325 12.12 -24.52 6.62
C GLY A 325 13.36 -25.42 6.48
N LEU A 326 13.84 -25.99 7.57
CA LEU A 326 15.00 -26.91 7.58
C LEU A 326 14.78 -28.17 6.71
N GLN A 327 13.54 -28.63 6.56
CA GLN A 327 13.21 -29.80 5.73
C GLN A 327 13.10 -29.49 4.24
N TYR A 328 13.07 -28.22 3.88
CA TYR A 328 13.11 -27.77 2.48
C TYR A 328 14.52 -27.37 2.00
N GLY A 329 15.48 -27.21 2.88
CA GLY A 329 16.87 -26.85 2.61
C GLY A 329 17.17 -25.38 2.81
#